data_a22c5f735fe43cafbb7f5dae0ed85914
#
_entry.id   a22c5f735fe43cafbb7f5dae0ed85914
#
_cell.length_a   1.000
_cell.length_b   1.000
_cell.length_c   1.000
_cell.angle_alpha   90.00
_cell.angle_beta   90.00
_cell.angle_gamma   90.00
#
_symmetry.space_group_name_H-M   'P 1'
#
loop_
_entity.id
_entity.type
_entity.pdbx_description
1 polymer ?
#
loop_
_entity_poly.entity_id
_entity_poly.type
_entity_poly.pdbx_seq_one_letter_code
_entity_poly.pdbx_strand_id
1 'polypeptide(L)'
;MILHWLMPELPEVETTRRGIDTVITGRTLRRLVVREARMRWPIPPALPDLLAGRTVLECGRRGKYLLLRFDHGVQIVHLGMSGSLRRVPEQEAPRKHDHVDWVFDHAVLRLHDPRRFGAVLWHPDEAGPIAAHPLLARLGIEPFDPRFDGRWLHAYFRGRRVAIKQALLAGDAVVGVG
;
A
#
# COMPACT_ATOMS: atom_id res chain seq x y z
N MET A 1 9.25 -28.50 -2.51
CA MET A 1 9.20 -27.27 -3.31
C MET A 1 8.99 -26.11 -2.35
N ILE A 2 10.09 -25.44 -1.96
CA ILE A 2 10.07 -24.35 -0.98
C ILE A 2 9.54 -23.13 -1.72
N LEU A 3 8.28 -22.75 -1.48
CA LEU A 3 7.78 -21.45 -1.87
C LEU A 3 8.58 -20.41 -1.08
N HIS A 4 9.56 -19.79 -1.70
CA HIS A 4 10.12 -18.55 -1.20
C HIS A 4 8.96 -17.56 -1.09
N TRP A 5 8.62 -17.18 0.13
CA TRP A 5 7.78 -16.03 0.41
C TRP A 5 8.55 -14.80 -0.05
N LEU A 6 8.42 -14.48 -1.34
CA LEU A 6 8.94 -13.22 -1.87
C LEU A 6 8.27 -12.09 -1.13
N MET A 7 9.08 -11.20 -0.56
CA MET A 7 8.58 -9.95 0.00
C MET A 7 7.82 -9.22 -1.11
N PRO A 8 6.61 -8.70 -0.84
CA PRO A 8 5.91 -7.90 -1.84
C PRO A 8 6.75 -6.69 -2.25
N GLU A 9 7.35 -6.77 -3.42
CA GLU A 9 8.05 -5.67 -4.05
C GLU A 9 7.08 -4.88 -4.94
N LEU A 10 7.56 -3.88 -5.68
CA LEU A 10 6.69 -3.03 -6.50
C LEU A 10 5.82 -3.84 -7.50
N PRO A 11 6.34 -4.86 -8.22
CA PRO A 11 5.53 -5.65 -9.15
C PRO A 11 4.37 -6.40 -8.47
N GLU A 12 4.61 -7.00 -7.29
CA GLU A 12 3.58 -7.71 -6.55
C GLU A 12 2.52 -6.75 -6.00
N VAL A 13 2.94 -5.57 -5.53
CA VAL A 13 2.02 -4.53 -5.07
C VAL A 13 1.20 -3.98 -6.23
N GLU A 14 1.79 -3.78 -7.41
CA GLU A 14 1.06 -3.34 -8.61
C GLU A 14 0.08 -4.41 -9.09
N THR A 15 0.47 -5.68 -9.07
CA THR A 15 -0.43 -6.80 -9.38
C THR A 15 -1.60 -6.85 -8.41
N THR A 16 -1.34 -6.68 -7.12
CA THR A 16 -2.37 -6.58 -6.08
C THR A 16 -3.30 -5.40 -6.35
N ARG A 17 -2.74 -4.20 -6.61
CA ARG A 17 -3.52 -3.00 -6.94
C ARG A 17 -4.47 -3.25 -8.10
N ARG A 18 -3.98 -3.79 -9.21
CA ARG A 18 -4.81 -4.09 -10.38
C ARG A 18 -5.92 -5.10 -10.07
N GLY A 19 -5.59 -6.12 -9.27
CA GLY A 19 -6.55 -7.15 -8.88
C GLY A 19 -7.67 -6.63 -7.99
N ILE A 20 -7.39 -5.67 -7.10
CA ILE A 20 -8.39 -5.09 -6.19
C ILE A 20 -9.11 -3.89 -6.79
N ASP A 21 -8.50 -3.14 -7.68
CA ASP A 21 -9.05 -1.91 -8.28
C ASP A 21 -10.45 -2.14 -8.87
N THR A 22 -10.61 -3.14 -9.71
CA THR A 22 -11.89 -3.50 -10.32
C THR A 22 -12.94 -3.97 -9.30
N VAL A 23 -12.50 -4.35 -8.10
CA VAL A 23 -13.38 -4.85 -7.04
C VAL A 23 -13.88 -3.71 -6.15
N ILE A 24 -13.05 -2.69 -5.90
CA ILE A 24 -13.35 -1.68 -4.87
C ILE A 24 -13.60 -0.28 -5.40
N THR A 25 -13.02 0.10 -6.55
CA THR A 25 -13.17 1.46 -7.07
C THR A 25 -14.61 1.73 -7.49
N GLY A 26 -15.15 2.87 -7.04
CA GLY A 26 -16.56 3.24 -7.18
C GLY A 26 -17.50 2.48 -6.26
N ARG A 27 -16.99 1.72 -5.27
CA ARG A 27 -17.81 0.93 -4.35
C ARG A 27 -17.78 1.50 -2.93
N THR A 28 -18.92 1.37 -2.26
CA THR A 28 -19.08 1.83 -0.88
C THR A 28 -18.58 0.77 0.08
N LEU A 29 -17.68 1.17 0.97
CA LEU A 29 -17.21 0.34 2.08
C LEU A 29 -18.29 0.31 3.18
N ARG A 30 -18.92 -0.84 3.37
CA ARG A 30 -19.93 -0.98 4.45
C ARG A 30 -19.30 -0.87 5.83
N ARG A 31 -18.18 -1.53 6.03
CA ARG A 31 -17.44 -1.51 7.30
C ARG A 31 -16.00 -1.95 7.10
N LEU A 32 -15.13 -1.45 7.97
CA LEU A 32 -13.76 -1.93 8.16
C LEU A 32 -13.73 -2.76 9.45
N VAL A 33 -13.32 -4.02 9.36
CA VAL A 33 -13.19 -4.91 10.53
C VAL A 33 -11.71 -5.06 10.86
N VAL A 34 -11.29 -4.55 12.02
CA VAL A 34 -9.92 -4.66 12.51
C VAL A 34 -9.89 -5.68 13.65
N ARG A 35 -9.26 -6.83 13.43
CA ARG A 35 -9.09 -7.91 14.42
C ARG A 35 -7.81 -7.77 15.21
N GLU A 36 -6.75 -7.28 14.55
CA GLU A 36 -5.46 -7.01 15.19
C GLU A 36 -4.95 -5.64 14.74
N ALA A 37 -4.95 -4.69 15.68
CA ALA A 37 -4.53 -3.32 15.40
C ALA A 37 -3.01 -3.12 15.52
N ARG A 38 -2.29 -4.05 16.15
CA ARG A 38 -0.83 -3.96 16.42
C ARG A 38 -0.04 -4.40 15.20
N MET A 39 -0.08 -3.61 14.13
CA MET A 39 0.75 -3.75 12.95
C MET A 39 2.10 -3.00 13.17
N ARG A 40 2.91 -2.84 12.12
CA ARG A 40 4.16 -2.06 12.18
C ARG A 40 3.94 -0.67 12.79
N TRP A 41 2.86 -0.02 12.42
CA TRP A 41 2.28 1.13 13.11
C TRP A 41 0.86 0.74 13.52
N PRO A 42 0.44 1.08 14.74
CA PRO A 42 -0.92 0.79 15.19
C PRO A 42 -1.97 1.34 14.22
N ILE A 43 -2.96 0.53 13.89
CA ILE A 43 -4.10 0.99 13.08
C ILE A 43 -4.89 2.00 13.93
N PRO A 44 -5.19 3.21 13.40
CA PRO A 44 -5.94 4.21 14.15
C PRO A 44 -7.29 3.66 14.62
N PRO A 45 -7.64 3.76 15.91
CA PRO A 45 -8.91 3.21 16.44
C PRO A 45 -10.15 3.80 15.76
N ALA A 46 -10.10 5.06 15.34
CA ALA A 46 -11.20 5.73 14.65
C ALA A 46 -11.37 5.31 13.17
N LEU A 47 -10.41 4.57 12.61
CA LEU A 47 -10.41 4.27 11.18
C LEU A 47 -11.65 3.51 10.70
N PRO A 48 -12.19 2.51 11.44
CA PRO A 48 -13.43 1.86 11.05
C PRO A 48 -14.61 2.84 10.88
N ASP A 49 -14.79 3.76 11.80
CA ASP A 49 -15.88 4.74 11.76
C ASP A 49 -15.66 5.79 10.67
N LEU A 50 -14.42 6.22 10.47
CA LEU A 50 -14.06 7.16 9.41
C LEU A 50 -14.41 6.64 8.02
N LEU A 51 -14.25 5.34 7.78
CA LEU A 51 -14.39 4.74 6.46
C LEU A 51 -15.76 4.08 6.23
N ALA A 52 -16.54 3.78 7.27
CA ALA A 52 -17.85 3.16 7.13
C ALA A 52 -18.80 4.03 6.29
N GLY A 53 -19.43 3.43 5.29
CA GLY A 53 -20.36 4.11 4.39
C GLY A 53 -19.69 5.00 3.33
N ARG A 54 -18.35 5.03 3.27
CA ARG A 54 -17.60 5.85 2.30
C ARG A 54 -17.29 5.07 1.02
N THR A 55 -17.26 5.78 -0.09
CA THR A 55 -16.94 5.21 -1.41
C THR A 55 -15.44 5.34 -1.69
N VAL A 56 -14.84 4.25 -2.17
CA VAL A 56 -13.47 4.28 -2.70
C VAL A 56 -13.51 4.96 -4.08
N LEU A 57 -12.91 6.13 -4.18
CA LEU A 57 -12.89 6.92 -5.43
C LEU A 57 -11.81 6.46 -6.40
N GLU A 58 -10.68 6.01 -5.87
CA GLU A 58 -9.52 5.59 -6.65
C GLU A 58 -8.69 4.56 -5.86
N CYS A 59 -8.10 3.60 -6.57
CA CYS A 59 -7.11 2.67 -6.06
C CYS A 59 -5.77 2.92 -6.74
N GLY A 60 -4.95 3.76 -6.11
CA GLY A 60 -3.62 4.14 -6.59
C GLY A 60 -2.48 3.37 -5.94
N ARG A 61 -1.25 3.68 -6.36
CA ARG A 61 -0.01 3.16 -5.77
C ARG A 61 1.10 4.22 -5.81
N ARG A 62 1.94 4.21 -4.79
CA ARG A 62 3.20 4.94 -4.78
C ARG A 62 4.30 4.05 -4.19
N GLY A 63 5.30 3.68 -4.97
CA GLY A 63 6.28 2.67 -4.57
C GLY A 63 5.61 1.36 -4.19
N LYS A 64 5.81 0.92 -2.95
CA LYS A 64 5.21 -0.30 -2.38
C LYS A 64 3.95 -0.02 -1.53
N TYR A 65 3.40 1.19 -1.61
CA TYR A 65 2.22 1.61 -0.86
C TYR A 65 0.99 1.65 -1.78
N LEU A 66 -0.07 0.93 -1.40
CA LEU A 66 -1.40 1.07 -1.98
C LEU A 66 -2.07 2.32 -1.39
N LEU A 67 -2.74 3.08 -2.21
CA LEU A 67 -3.40 4.33 -1.84
C LEU A 67 -4.87 4.23 -2.21
N LEU A 68 -5.74 4.06 -1.21
CA LEU A 68 -7.19 4.03 -1.42
C LEU A 68 -7.74 5.43 -1.13
N ARG A 69 -8.15 6.13 -2.17
CA ARG A 69 -8.70 7.47 -2.08
C ARG A 69 -10.16 7.45 -1.69
N PHE A 70 -10.52 8.24 -0.70
CA PHE A 70 -11.87 8.55 -0.28
C PHE A 70 -12.15 10.07 -0.45
N ASP A 71 -13.37 10.52 -0.19
CA ASP A 71 -13.79 11.92 -0.34
C ASP A 71 -13.12 12.89 0.64
N HIS A 72 -12.53 12.40 1.73
CA HIS A 72 -11.96 13.21 2.82
C HIS A 72 -10.52 12.81 3.20
N GLY A 73 -9.88 11.92 2.44
CA GLY A 73 -8.53 11.50 2.70
C GLY A 73 -8.11 10.24 1.94
N VAL A 74 -6.93 9.74 2.27
CA VAL A 74 -6.32 8.57 1.66
C VAL A 74 -5.97 7.54 2.72
N GLN A 75 -6.44 6.32 2.53
CA GLN A 75 -5.95 5.17 3.29
C GLN A 75 -4.67 4.65 2.64
N ILE A 76 -3.61 4.53 3.44
CA ILE A 76 -2.32 3.99 3.02
C ILE A 76 -2.23 2.56 3.50
N VAL A 77 -2.03 1.61 2.57
CA VAL A 77 -1.84 0.19 2.90
C VAL A 77 -0.47 -0.26 2.41
N HIS A 78 0.30 -0.88 3.29
CA HIS A 78 1.60 -1.49 2.97
C HIS A 78 1.58 -2.97 3.35
N LEU A 79 2.01 -3.84 2.44
CA LEU A 79 1.95 -5.28 2.68
C LEU A 79 3.09 -5.82 3.55
N GLY A 80 4.08 -4.98 3.86
CA GLY A 80 5.23 -5.41 4.65
C GLY A 80 6.08 -6.45 3.92
N MET A 81 6.47 -7.48 4.64
CA MET A 81 7.33 -8.55 4.11
C MET A 81 6.57 -9.86 3.82
N SER A 82 5.36 -10.02 4.35
CA SER A 82 4.60 -11.27 4.27
C SER A 82 3.11 -11.04 4.07
N GLY A 83 2.70 -9.77 3.98
CA GLY A 83 1.31 -9.40 3.81
C GLY A 83 0.78 -9.72 2.42
N SER A 84 -0.46 -10.12 2.37
CA SER A 84 -1.22 -10.29 1.13
C SER A 84 -2.62 -9.72 1.31
N LEU A 85 -3.14 -9.10 0.25
CA LEU A 85 -4.50 -8.58 0.21
C LEU A 85 -5.26 -9.37 -0.84
N ARG A 86 -6.30 -10.08 -0.42
CA ARG A 86 -7.06 -10.99 -1.28
C ARG A 86 -8.56 -10.76 -1.19
N ARG A 87 -9.25 -10.99 -2.27
CA ARG A 87 -10.71 -11.07 -2.28
C ARG A 87 -11.14 -12.41 -1.69
N VAL A 88 -12.11 -12.37 -0.77
CA VAL A 88 -12.71 -13.55 -0.16
C VAL A 88 -14.25 -13.43 -0.17
N PRO A 89 -14.98 -14.56 -0.14
CA PRO A 89 -16.41 -14.54 0.15
C PRO A 89 -16.69 -13.97 1.55
N GLU A 90 -17.82 -13.26 1.73
CA GLU A 90 -18.16 -12.68 3.05
C GLU A 90 -18.31 -13.76 4.14
N GLN A 91 -18.73 -14.98 3.74
CA GLN A 91 -18.94 -16.10 4.65
C GLN A 91 -17.64 -16.85 5.00
N GLU A 92 -16.53 -16.54 4.33
CA GLU A 92 -15.26 -17.20 4.63
C GLU A 92 -14.75 -16.77 6.02
N ALA A 93 -14.68 -17.72 6.94
CA ALA A 93 -14.18 -17.47 8.28
C ALA A 93 -12.73 -16.96 8.23
N PRO A 94 -12.36 -15.97 9.06
CA PRO A 94 -10.99 -15.48 9.13
C PRO A 94 -10.07 -16.56 9.67
N ARG A 95 -8.88 -16.67 9.08
CA ARG A 95 -7.81 -17.56 9.52
C ARG A 95 -6.89 -16.84 10.50
N LYS A 96 -6.01 -17.58 11.15
CA LYS A 96 -4.91 -17.00 11.90
C LYS A 96 -4.13 -16.03 11.00
N HIS A 97 -3.85 -14.81 11.51
CA HIS A 97 -3.18 -13.71 10.81
C HIS A 97 -4.01 -12.96 9.75
N ASP A 98 -5.31 -13.20 9.65
CA ASP A 98 -6.22 -12.35 8.92
C ASP A 98 -6.63 -11.17 9.82
N HIS A 99 -5.98 -10.01 9.62
CA HIS A 99 -6.03 -8.91 10.58
C HIS A 99 -7.06 -7.86 10.26
N VAL A 100 -7.30 -7.58 8.98
CA VAL A 100 -8.23 -6.51 8.55
C VAL A 100 -9.08 -6.99 7.39
N ASP A 101 -10.38 -6.69 7.46
CA ASP A 101 -11.32 -6.88 6.35
C ASP A 101 -11.93 -5.54 5.95
N TRP A 102 -11.89 -5.24 4.65
CA TRP A 102 -12.71 -4.21 4.00
C TRP A 102 -13.93 -4.88 3.41
N VAL A 103 -15.09 -4.65 4.02
CA VAL A 103 -16.36 -5.31 3.66
C VAL A 103 -17.17 -4.41 2.74
N PHE A 104 -17.34 -4.83 1.50
CA PHE A 104 -18.21 -4.23 0.49
C PHE A 104 -19.47 -5.08 0.30
N ASP A 105 -20.47 -4.59 -0.44
CA ASP A 105 -21.72 -5.35 -0.65
C ASP A 105 -21.53 -6.68 -1.40
N HIS A 106 -20.52 -6.75 -2.25
CA HIS A 106 -20.30 -7.87 -3.19
C HIS A 106 -18.97 -8.59 -2.98
N ALA A 107 -18.14 -8.11 -2.06
CA ALA A 107 -16.81 -8.68 -1.81
C ALA A 107 -16.27 -8.25 -0.45
N VAL A 108 -15.36 -9.05 0.06
CA VAL A 108 -14.49 -8.70 1.18
C VAL A 108 -13.05 -8.73 0.69
N LEU A 109 -12.31 -7.64 0.92
CA LEU A 109 -10.86 -7.67 0.84
C LEU A 109 -10.31 -8.00 2.22
N ARG A 110 -9.40 -8.96 2.29
CA ARG A 110 -8.82 -9.44 3.53
C ARG A 110 -7.32 -9.32 3.52
N LEU A 111 -6.78 -8.62 4.53
CA LEU A 111 -5.35 -8.52 4.78
C LEU A 111 -4.90 -9.67 5.67
N HIS A 112 -4.06 -10.53 5.11
CA HIS A 112 -3.34 -11.58 5.82
C HIS A 112 -1.88 -11.15 5.98
N ASP A 113 -1.36 -11.07 7.22
CA ASP A 113 0.04 -10.70 7.46
C ASP A 113 0.62 -11.39 8.71
N PRO A 114 1.23 -12.56 8.56
CA PRO A 114 1.76 -13.34 9.69
C PRO A 114 2.79 -12.60 10.53
N ARG A 115 3.57 -11.70 9.94
CA ARG A 115 4.66 -10.98 10.62
C ARG A 115 4.24 -9.61 11.15
N ARG A 116 3.08 -9.08 10.73
CA ARG A 116 2.55 -7.77 11.11
C ARG A 116 3.50 -6.60 10.77
N PHE A 117 4.27 -6.75 9.70
CA PHE A 117 5.15 -5.70 9.17
C PHE A 117 4.45 -4.80 8.14
N GLY A 118 3.22 -5.12 7.82
CA GLY A 118 2.35 -4.27 7.04
C GLY A 118 1.87 -3.04 7.81
N ALA A 119 1.17 -2.17 7.12
CA ALA A 119 0.56 -0.98 7.69
C ALA A 119 -0.81 -0.70 7.08
N VAL A 120 -1.71 -0.16 7.89
CA VAL A 120 -3.00 0.37 7.47
C VAL A 120 -3.17 1.71 8.18
N LEU A 121 -2.92 2.80 7.46
CA LEU A 121 -2.84 4.16 8.00
C LEU A 121 -3.89 5.05 7.35
N TRP A 122 -4.08 6.23 7.91
CA TRP A 122 -4.96 7.26 7.38
C TRP A 122 -4.23 8.58 7.22
N HIS A 123 -4.44 9.22 6.07
CA HIS A 123 -3.98 10.57 5.80
C HIS A 123 -5.19 11.44 5.42
N PRO A 124 -5.67 12.30 6.32
CA PRO A 124 -6.79 13.19 6.03
C PRO A 124 -6.36 14.33 5.11
N ASP A 125 -7.29 14.85 4.30
CA ASP A 125 -7.00 15.92 3.34
C ASP A 125 -6.54 17.22 4.02
N GLU A 126 -6.99 17.47 5.25
CA GLU A 126 -6.56 18.63 6.04
C GLU A 126 -5.05 18.60 6.38
N ALA A 127 -4.43 17.42 6.36
CA ALA A 127 -2.98 17.27 6.56
C ALA A 127 -2.16 17.67 5.32
N GLY A 128 -2.83 18.05 4.24
CA GLY A 128 -2.20 18.44 2.98
C GLY A 128 -2.06 17.30 1.96
N PRO A 129 -1.28 17.50 0.90
CA PRO A 129 -1.19 16.53 -0.18
C PRO A 129 -0.58 15.21 0.29
N ILE A 130 -1.13 14.08 -0.17
CA ILE A 130 -0.66 12.74 0.19
C ILE A 130 0.84 12.53 -0.10
N ALA A 131 1.37 13.19 -1.13
CA ALA A 131 2.80 13.13 -1.46
C ALA A 131 3.72 13.71 -0.34
N ALA A 132 3.19 14.55 0.54
CA ALA A 132 3.90 15.10 1.69
C ALA A 132 3.90 14.15 2.91
N HIS A 133 3.14 13.05 2.86
CA HIS A 133 3.14 12.08 3.96
C HIS A 133 4.56 11.55 4.22
N PRO A 134 5.03 11.45 5.49
CA PRO A 134 6.42 11.09 5.82
C PRO A 134 6.93 9.80 5.17
N LEU A 135 6.05 8.82 4.95
CA LEU A 135 6.39 7.54 4.29
C LEU A 135 6.52 7.66 2.77
N LEU A 136 5.99 8.71 2.16
CA LEU A 136 5.95 8.88 0.70
C LEU A 136 6.87 10.01 0.21
N ALA A 137 7.09 11.03 1.04
CA ALA A 137 7.80 12.25 0.66
C ALA A 137 9.26 12.01 0.22
N ARG A 138 9.89 10.94 0.71
CA ARG A 138 11.29 10.60 0.36
C ARG A 138 11.42 9.54 -0.72
N LEU A 139 10.30 9.04 -1.25
CA LEU A 139 10.35 8.04 -2.31
C LEU A 139 10.83 8.67 -3.61
N GLY A 140 11.78 8.02 -4.25
CA GLY A 140 12.30 8.40 -5.56
C GLY A 140 11.25 8.34 -6.66
N ILE A 141 11.65 8.65 -7.88
CA ILE A 141 10.75 8.65 -9.05
C ILE A 141 10.19 7.24 -9.31
N GLU A 142 8.98 7.15 -9.87
CA GLU A 142 8.43 5.88 -10.34
C GLU A 142 9.22 5.39 -11.57
N PRO A 143 9.44 4.06 -11.73
CA PRO A 143 10.29 3.53 -12.81
C PRO A 143 9.73 3.77 -14.22
N PHE A 144 8.43 4.02 -14.35
CA PHE A 144 7.78 4.33 -15.62
C PHE A 144 7.37 5.80 -15.75
N ASP A 145 7.87 6.68 -14.87
CA ASP A 145 7.69 8.12 -15.02
C ASP A 145 8.45 8.58 -16.29
N PRO A 146 7.82 9.34 -17.20
CA PRO A 146 8.46 9.79 -18.44
C PRO A 146 9.72 10.62 -18.23
N ARG A 147 9.92 11.17 -17.05
CA ARG A 147 11.14 11.91 -16.67
C ARG A 147 12.31 10.99 -16.28
N PHE A 148 12.04 9.69 -16.01
CA PHE A 148 13.05 8.74 -15.60
C PHE A 148 13.77 8.17 -16.83
N ASP A 149 14.98 8.68 -17.08
CA ASP A 149 15.87 8.21 -18.14
C ASP A 149 17.33 8.12 -17.65
N GLY A 150 18.23 7.70 -18.52
CA GLY A 150 19.64 7.60 -18.19
C GLY A 150 20.30 8.95 -17.87
N ARG A 151 19.84 10.05 -18.44
CA ARG A 151 20.35 11.41 -18.16
C ARG A 151 19.93 11.86 -16.77
N TRP A 152 18.65 11.63 -16.41
CA TRP A 152 18.12 11.90 -15.09
C TRP A 152 18.92 11.12 -14.02
N LEU A 153 19.11 9.81 -14.25
CA LEU A 153 19.83 8.94 -13.33
C LEU A 153 21.30 9.36 -13.17
N HIS A 154 21.96 9.69 -14.27
CA HIS A 154 23.35 10.20 -14.25
C HIS A 154 23.44 11.50 -13.45
N ALA A 155 22.53 12.45 -13.68
CA ALA A 155 22.50 13.72 -12.97
C ALA A 155 22.26 13.52 -11.46
N TYR A 156 21.34 12.60 -11.10
CA TYR A 156 21.05 12.29 -9.72
C TYR A 156 22.26 11.71 -8.96
N PHE A 157 23.06 10.86 -9.61
CA PHE A 157 24.23 10.24 -8.98
C PHE A 157 25.53 11.06 -9.07
N ARG A 158 25.51 12.16 -9.80
CA ARG A 158 26.70 13.02 -9.96
C ARG A 158 27.24 13.49 -8.62
N GLY A 159 28.52 13.23 -8.35
CA GLY A 159 29.20 13.58 -7.10
C GLY A 159 28.93 12.66 -5.91
N ARG A 160 28.06 11.66 -6.03
CA ARG A 160 27.83 10.67 -4.98
C ARG A 160 28.94 9.61 -4.98
N ARG A 161 29.37 9.20 -3.78
CA ARG A 161 30.44 8.19 -3.59
C ARG A 161 29.91 6.82 -3.16
N VAL A 162 28.58 6.66 -3.05
CA VAL A 162 27.93 5.40 -2.69
C VAL A 162 27.93 4.46 -3.90
N ALA A 163 28.08 3.14 -3.66
CA ALA A 163 27.96 2.16 -4.71
C ALA A 163 26.58 2.23 -5.39
N ILE A 164 26.54 2.20 -6.73
CA ILE A 164 25.32 2.37 -7.53
C ILE A 164 24.21 1.41 -7.10
N LYS A 165 24.55 0.14 -6.81
CA LYS A 165 23.60 -0.85 -6.31
C LYS A 165 22.92 -0.40 -5.01
N GLN A 166 23.70 0.07 -4.04
CA GLN A 166 23.16 0.53 -2.76
C GLN A 166 22.29 1.76 -2.94
N ALA A 167 22.69 2.69 -3.79
CA ALA A 167 21.94 3.90 -4.07
C ALA A 167 20.59 3.61 -4.78
N LEU A 168 20.56 2.61 -5.67
CA LEU A 168 19.32 2.18 -6.31
C LEU A 168 18.40 1.47 -5.32
N LEU A 169 18.95 0.60 -4.46
CA LEU A 169 18.17 -0.14 -3.46
C LEU A 169 17.62 0.76 -2.34
N ALA A 170 18.20 1.95 -2.13
CA ALA A 170 17.71 2.91 -1.14
C ALA A 170 16.30 3.44 -1.46
N GLY A 171 15.90 3.41 -2.74
CA GLY A 171 14.57 3.82 -3.18
C GLY A 171 14.30 5.33 -3.18
N ASP A 172 15.33 6.14 -2.91
CA ASP A 172 15.26 7.60 -2.93
C ASP A 172 15.56 8.22 -4.31
N ALA A 173 16.26 7.47 -5.17
CA ALA A 173 16.43 7.83 -6.58
C ALA A 173 15.22 7.38 -7.40
N VAL A 174 15.00 6.08 -7.45
CA VAL A 174 13.90 5.42 -8.14
C VAL A 174 13.33 4.33 -7.25
N VAL A 175 12.01 4.21 -7.19
CA VAL A 175 11.36 3.16 -6.41
C VAL A 175 11.30 1.85 -7.20
N GLY A 176 11.16 0.72 -6.48
CA GLY A 176 10.88 -0.59 -7.08
C GLY A 176 12.09 -1.33 -7.62
N VAL A 177 13.30 -0.87 -7.37
CA VAL A 177 14.52 -1.64 -7.60
C VAL A 177 14.72 -2.56 -6.39
N GLY A 178 14.76 -3.88 -6.63
CA GLY A 178 14.91 -4.91 -5.60
C GLY A 178 15.80 -6.05 -6.03
#